data_c3d0b36c81bd25825f9283c815813a9d
#
_entry.id   c3d0b36c81bd25825f9283c815813a9d
#
_cell.length_a   1.000
_cell.length_b   1.000
_cell.length_c   1.000
_cell.angle_alpha   90.00
_cell.angle_beta   90.00
_cell.angle_gamma   90.00
#
_symmetry.space_group_name_H-M   'P 1'
#
loop_
_entity.id
_entity.type
_entity.pdbx_description
1 polymer ?
#
loop_
_entity_poly.entity_id
_entity_poly.type
_entity_poly.pdbx_seq_one_letter_code
_entity_poly.pdbx_strand_id
1 'polypeptide(L)'
;MKQKLTLLTLSLLVAGWQVQAAPQAASAPRQASAPAASAPAAANPAATQPVTAVGLPEIKASAYAVYDAQSGQILASHKLNEHIEPASLTKLMTAYLVFKALEEGKLKPDQTFTVSEQGWKVEGSRMFLDPKTPARVDDLLKGLIVQSGNDASITLAEAVAGSEAQFVQLMNAEAKRLGMKDTHFENSTGLPGAQHYTSVQDLITLSAAIIHDYPQYYPLYSIQSYSYNNITQPNRNLLLYRDPDVDGMKTGHTDSAGYNLVASSKRNGRRVISVVVGTESMQARAAESSKLLNWALQSYDTPKLYEAETAISQVKVYKGADNAVNVGFIDATYITVPHGQAAQLQPVLETVQPVLAPISKGQVLGTVKFMDAQNRVVAQKDVVALNDVAEAGFFGRLWDSIVLWFKSLFSGS
;
A
#
# COMPACT_ATOMS: atom_id res chain seq x y z
N MET A 1 -37.73 -87.61 -28.52
CA MET A 1 -37.56 -87.81 -29.95
C MET A 1 -36.43 -86.93 -30.46
N LYS A 2 -35.54 -87.58 -31.06
CA LYS A 2 -34.33 -87.21 -31.77
C LYS A 2 -34.47 -86.05 -32.74
N GLN A 3 -33.50 -85.13 -32.80
CA GLN A 3 -32.81 -84.75 -34.05
C GLN A 3 -31.84 -83.60 -33.73
N LYS A 4 -30.69 -83.85 -33.88
CA LYS A 4 -29.64 -83.78 -34.89
C LYS A 4 -28.96 -82.43 -35.00
N LEU A 5 -27.74 -82.48 -34.55
CA LEU A 5 -26.57 -81.56 -34.69
C LEU A 5 -26.28 -81.35 -36.20
N THR A 6 -26.08 -80.13 -36.64
CA THR A 6 -25.36 -79.84 -37.88
C THR A 6 -24.38 -78.67 -37.60
N LEU A 7 -23.11 -79.04 -37.67
CA LEU A 7 -22.01 -78.09 -37.72
C LEU A 7 -22.00 -77.40 -39.09
N LEU A 8 -21.89 -76.09 -39.10
CA LEU A 8 -21.47 -75.33 -40.28
C LEU A 8 -20.28 -74.47 -39.88
N THR A 9 -19.10 -74.87 -40.41
CA THR A 9 -17.87 -74.07 -40.36
C THR A 9 -17.97 -72.88 -41.29
N LEU A 10 -17.74 -71.64 -40.79
CA LEU A 10 -17.63 -70.48 -41.64
C LEU A 10 -16.28 -69.80 -41.36
N SER A 11 -15.54 -69.71 -42.41
CA SER A 11 -14.18 -69.23 -42.50
C SER A 11 -14.05 -67.75 -42.09
N LEU A 12 -13.03 -67.43 -41.24
CA LEU A 12 -12.62 -66.08 -40.95
C LEU A 12 -11.97 -65.45 -42.20
N LEU A 13 -12.61 -64.40 -42.71
CA LEU A 13 -11.95 -63.37 -43.55
C LEU A 13 -11.47 -62.23 -42.64
N VAL A 14 -10.16 -62.19 -42.43
CA VAL A 14 -9.48 -61.07 -41.76
C VAL A 14 -9.38 -59.94 -42.77
N ALA A 15 -10.26 -58.94 -42.70
CA ALA A 15 -10.07 -57.65 -43.38
C ALA A 15 -9.17 -56.79 -42.54
N GLY A 16 -7.95 -56.61 -42.97
CA GLY A 16 -6.98 -55.68 -42.34
C GLY A 16 -7.46 -54.22 -42.53
N TRP A 17 -7.80 -53.57 -41.45
CA TRP A 17 -7.96 -52.14 -41.45
C TRP A 17 -6.58 -51.54 -41.24
N GLN A 18 -6.04 -50.88 -42.28
CA GLN A 18 -4.91 -49.98 -42.15
C GLN A 18 -5.38 -48.71 -41.46
N VAL A 19 -4.89 -48.53 -40.23
CA VAL A 19 -5.02 -47.25 -39.53
C VAL A 19 -4.00 -46.29 -40.15
N GLN A 20 -4.49 -45.38 -40.96
CA GLN A 20 -3.74 -44.28 -41.52
C GLN A 20 -3.49 -43.26 -40.39
N ALA A 21 -2.23 -43.13 -39.92
CA ALA A 21 -1.85 -42.15 -38.96
C ALA A 21 -2.03 -40.71 -39.56
N ALA A 22 -2.85 -39.91 -38.92
CA ALA A 22 -2.93 -38.50 -39.23
C ALA A 22 -1.61 -37.80 -38.92
N PRO A 23 -1.15 -36.81 -39.70
CA PRO A 23 0.07 -36.09 -39.44
C PRO A 23 0.00 -35.36 -38.11
N GLN A 24 0.92 -35.60 -37.21
CA GLN A 24 1.10 -34.79 -35.99
C GLN A 24 1.40 -33.35 -36.42
N ALA A 25 0.51 -32.44 -36.06
CA ALA A 25 0.76 -31.02 -36.10
C ALA A 25 1.94 -30.71 -35.19
N ALA A 26 3.00 -30.15 -35.77
CA ALA A 26 4.15 -29.66 -35.04
C ALA A 26 3.66 -28.63 -33.97
N SER A 27 3.92 -28.96 -32.72
CA SER A 27 3.71 -28.07 -31.59
C SER A 27 4.62 -26.85 -31.77
N ALA A 28 4.03 -25.70 -32.01
CA ALA A 28 4.71 -24.42 -31.92
C ALA A 28 5.34 -24.26 -30.52
N PRO A 29 6.54 -23.68 -30.38
CA PRO A 29 7.14 -23.45 -29.10
C PRO A 29 6.21 -22.56 -28.28
N ARG A 30 5.82 -23.01 -27.09
CA ARG A 30 5.17 -22.18 -26.07
C ARG A 30 6.09 -21.00 -25.82
N GLN A 31 5.68 -19.82 -26.23
CA GLN A 31 6.26 -18.58 -25.71
C GLN A 31 6.07 -18.61 -24.21
N ALA A 32 7.17 -18.63 -23.47
CA ALA A 32 7.19 -18.39 -22.05
C ALA A 32 6.55 -16.99 -21.84
N SER A 33 5.39 -16.95 -21.21
CA SER A 33 4.80 -15.72 -20.73
C SER A 33 5.81 -15.07 -19.80
N ALA A 34 6.30 -13.90 -20.18
CA ALA A 34 7.08 -13.04 -19.31
C ALA A 34 6.29 -12.87 -17.99
N PRO A 35 6.95 -12.93 -16.82
CA PRO A 35 6.28 -12.61 -15.57
C PRO A 35 5.72 -11.20 -15.70
N ALA A 36 4.42 -11.05 -15.40
CA ALA A 36 3.78 -9.76 -15.31
C ALA A 36 4.63 -8.90 -14.38
N ALA A 37 5.04 -7.73 -14.86
CA ALA A 37 5.72 -6.75 -14.05
C ALA A 37 4.84 -6.49 -12.82
N SER A 38 5.30 -6.91 -11.65
CA SER A 38 4.69 -6.55 -10.38
C SER A 38 4.71 -5.03 -10.31
N ALA A 39 3.52 -4.42 -10.17
CA ALA A 39 3.43 -3.01 -9.85
C ALA A 39 4.38 -2.71 -8.67
N PRO A 40 5.09 -1.57 -8.68
CA PRO A 40 5.97 -1.23 -7.58
C PRO A 40 5.15 -1.26 -6.29
N ALA A 41 5.55 -2.11 -5.35
CA ALA A 41 4.98 -2.12 -4.02
C ALA A 41 5.11 -0.70 -3.49
N ALA A 42 4.00 -0.12 -3.01
CA ALA A 42 4.03 1.16 -2.29
C ALA A 42 5.21 1.11 -1.32
N ALA A 43 6.09 2.10 -1.39
CA ALA A 43 7.31 2.11 -0.62
C ALA A 43 6.95 1.88 0.85
N ASN A 44 7.24 0.67 1.32
CA ASN A 44 7.06 0.33 2.72
C ASN A 44 7.86 1.40 3.48
N PRO A 45 7.28 2.18 4.40
CA PRO A 45 8.07 3.11 5.18
C PRO A 45 9.07 2.26 5.97
N ALA A 46 10.26 2.09 5.38
CA ALA A 46 11.38 1.46 6.08
C ALA A 46 11.46 2.20 7.41
N ALA A 47 11.56 1.45 8.52
CA ALA A 47 11.64 2.02 9.87
C ALA A 47 12.87 2.93 9.97
N THR A 48 12.76 4.11 9.39
CA THR A 48 13.69 5.21 9.59
C THR A 48 13.55 5.61 11.05
N GLN A 49 14.65 5.64 11.77
CA GLN A 49 14.66 6.15 13.14
C GLN A 49 13.96 7.51 13.17
N PRO A 50 13.04 7.77 14.10
CA PRO A 50 12.34 9.05 14.15
C PRO A 50 13.38 10.17 14.17
N VAL A 51 13.22 11.13 13.27
CA VAL A 51 14.01 12.37 13.28
C VAL A 51 13.91 12.96 14.68
N THR A 52 15.02 13.41 15.26
CA THR A 52 15.00 13.98 16.61
C THR A 52 13.91 15.04 16.68
N ALA A 53 12.85 14.75 17.42
CA ALA A 53 11.65 15.58 17.45
C ALA A 53 11.99 16.93 18.09
N VAL A 54 12.04 17.97 17.28
CA VAL A 54 12.32 19.34 17.74
C VAL A 54 11.06 19.94 18.33
N GLY A 55 11.02 20.15 19.65
CA GLY A 55 9.95 20.88 20.30
C GLY A 55 8.56 20.23 20.13
N LEU A 56 8.48 18.87 20.15
CA LEU A 56 7.20 18.16 20.07
C LEU A 56 6.29 18.61 21.22
N PRO A 57 5.06 19.11 20.94
CA PRO A 57 4.12 19.46 21.98
C PRO A 57 3.63 18.19 22.71
N GLU A 58 3.18 18.35 23.95
CA GLU A 58 2.49 17.29 24.68
C GLU A 58 1.21 16.88 23.92
N ILE A 59 1.10 15.59 23.61
CA ILE A 59 -0.05 14.98 22.91
C ILE A 59 -0.80 14.08 23.87
N LYS A 60 -2.05 14.44 24.16
CA LYS A 60 -2.94 13.68 25.07
C LYS A 60 -3.69 12.62 24.28
N ALA A 61 -3.02 11.50 24.01
CA ALA A 61 -3.56 10.34 23.29
C ALA A 61 -2.88 9.05 23.81
N SER A 62 -3.56 7.92 23.68
CA SER A 62 -3.00 6.61 24.07
C SER A 62 -1.86 6.18 23.15
N ALA A 63 -2.00 6.45 21.86
CA ALA A 63 -0.94 6.27 20.87
C ALA A 63 -1.11 7.28 19.73
N TYR A 64 -0.01 7.63 19.06
CA TYR A 64 -0.04 8.56 17.93
C TYR A 64 1.18 8.41 17.04
N ALA A 65 1.06 8.89 15.81
CA ALA A 65 2.19 9.23 14.97
C ALA A 65 1.84 10.37 14.00
N VAL A 66 2.88 11.01 13.49
CA VAL A 66 2.80 11.96 12.39
C VAL A 66 3.84 11.64 11.34
N TYR A 67 3.40 11.62 10.08
CA TYR A 67 4.12 11.10 8.92
C TYR A 67 4.13 12.11 7.79
N ASP A 68 5.27 12.31 7.18
CA ASP A 68 5.42 13.10 5.97
C ASP A 68 5.26 12.20 4.74
N ALA A 69 4.23 12.46 3.96
CA ALA A 69 3.86 11.59 2.84
C ALA A 69 4.81 11.70 1.63
N GLN A 70 5.63 12.76 1.54
CA GLN A 70 6.57 12.91 0.44
C GLN A 70 7.90 12.21 0.72
N SER A 71 8.45 12.38 1.91
CA SER A 71 9.71 11.71 2.30
C SER A 71 9.51 10.27 2.74
N GLY A 72 8.31 9.90 3.19
CA GLY A 72 8.03 8.61 3.79
C GLY A 72 8.55 8.49 5.23
N GLN A 73 8.80 9.61 5.93
CA GLN A 73 9.39 9.61 7.26
C GLN A 73 8.33 9.81 8.35
N ILE A 74 8.46 9.04 9.44
CA ILE A 74 7.73 9.31 10.69
C ILE A 74 8.51 10.38 11.45
N LEU A 75 7.84 11.51 11.75
CA LEU A 75 8.46 12.66 12.39
C LEU A 75 8.37 12.56 13.91
N ALA A 76 7.28 12.01 14.43
CA ALA A 76 7.10 11.69 15.83
C ALA A 76 6.11 10.55 15.99
N SER A 77 6.30 9.75 17.05
CA SER A 77 5.38 8.66 17.37
C SER A 77 5.40 8.31 18.86
N HIS A 78 4.31 7.72 19.33
CA HIS A 78 4.19 7.09 20.62
C HIS A 78 3.40 5.79 20.46
N LYS A 79 3.96 4.66 20.95
CA LYS A 79 3.35 3.32 20.86
C LYS A 79 3.00 2.92 19.42
N LEU A 80 3.96 3.12 18.51
CA LEU A 80 3.79 3.05 17.06
C LEU A 80 3.23 1.70 16.59
N ASN A 81 3.72 0.58 17.15
CA ASN A 81 3.40 -0.78 16.73
C ASN A 81 2.56 -1.54 17.78
N GLU A 82 2.09 -0.87 18.85
CA GLU A 82 1.19 -1.53 19.80
C GLU A 82 -0.17 -1.79 19.14
N HIS A 83 -0.76 -2.95 19.46
CA HIS A 83 -2.10 -3.27 19.01
C HIS A 83 -3.11 -2.33 19.65
N ILE A 84 -3.94 -1.74 18.80
CA ILE A 84 -5.05 -0.88 19.19
C ILE A 84 -6.33 -1.37 18.55
N GLU A 85 -7.45 -1.08 19.17
CA GLU A 85 -8.78 -1.29 18.60
C GLU A 85 -9.06 -0.20 17.56
N PRO A 86 -9.22 -0.55 16.25
CA PRO A 86 -9.37 0.46 15.19
C PRO A 86 -10.69 1.20 15.23
N ALA A 87 -11.74 0.60 15.80
CA ALA A 87 -13.10 1.09 15.63
C ALA A 87 -13.38 1.35 14.13
N SER A 88 -14.13 2.41 13.80
CA SER A 88 -14.45 2.74 12.40
C SER A 88 -13.26 3.22 11.55
N LEU A 89 -12.01 3.24 12.05
CA LEU A 89 -10.83 3.39 11.19
C LEU A 89 -10.65 2.17 10.26
N THR A 90 -11.22 1.03 10.63
CA THR A 90 -11.36 -0.18 9.79
C THR A 90 -11.92 0.14 8.40
N LYS A 91 -12.84 1.10 8.30
CA LYS A 91 -13.47 1.52 7.04
C LYS A 91 -12.51 2.16 6.04
N LEU A 92 -11.29 2.51 6.45
CA LEU A 92 -10.22 2.87 5.52
C LEU A 92 -9.85 1.67 4.64
N MET A 93 -9.72 0.46 5.21
CA MET A 93 -9.48 -0.75 4.43
C MET A 93 -10.69 -1.14 3.59
N THR A 94 -11.90 -0.98 4.13
CA THR A 94 -13.14 -1.21 3.36
C THR A 94 -13.19 -0.30 2.13
N ALA A 95 -12.94 1.00 2.30
CA ALA A 95 -12.88 1.96 1.18
C ALA A 95 -11.77 1.62 0.18
N TYR A 96 -10.58 1.27 0.67
CA TYR A 96 -9.43 0.87 -0.17
C TYR A 96 -9.79 -0.27 -1.11
N LEU A 97 -10.41 -1.33 -0.61
CA LEU A 97 -10.82 -2.49 -1.42
C LEU A 97 -11.95 -2.16 -2.40
N VAL A 98 -12.87 -1.26 -2.02
CA VAL A 98 -13.91 -0.78 -2.93
C VAL A 98 -13.30 0.08 -4.05
N PHE A 99 -12.35 0.97 -3.74
CA PHE A 99 -11.61 1.75 -4.75
C PHE A 99 -10.86 0.82 -5.71
N LYS A 100 -10.21 -0.22 -5.17
CA LYS A 100 -9.56 -1.26 -5.97
C LYS A 100 -10.54 -1.95 -6.91
N ALA A 101 -11.72 -2.33 -6.43
CA ALA A 101 -12.74 -2.98 -7.25
C ALA A 101 -13.30 -2.06 -8.35
N LEU A 102 -13.39 -0.75 -8.09
CA LEU A 102 -13.76 0.26 -9.08
C LEU A 102 -12.69 0.42 -10.16
N GLU A 103 -11.42 0.51 -9.76
CA GLU A 103 -10.27 0.65 -10.67
C GLU A 103 -10.11 -0.59 -11.57
N GLU A 104 -10.34 -1.78 -11.01
CA GLU A 104 -10.32 -3.05 -11.75
C GLU A 104 -11.59 -3.28 -12.59
N GLY A 105 -12.57 -2.37 -12.57
CA GLY A 105 -13.83 -2.48 -13.30
C GLY A 105 -14.78 -3.58 -12.79
N LYS A 106 -14.52 -4.16 -11.60
CA LYS A 106 -15.38 -5.14 -10.94
C LYS A 106 -16.66 -4.53 -10.40
N LEU A 107 -16.58 -3.26 -10.01
CA LEU A 107 -17.70 -2.41 -9.64
C LEU A 107 -17.77 -1.18 -10.54
N LYS A 108 -18.96 -0.59 -10.64
CA LYS A 108 -19.16 0.70 -11.29
C LYS A 108 -19.81 1.68 -10.30
N PRO A 109 -19.49 2.99 -10.38
CA PRO A 109 -20.04 3.99 -9.45
C PRO A 109 -21.57 4.07 -9.46
N ASP A 110 -22.19 3.83 -10.61
CA ASP A 110 -23.65 3.85 -10.82
C ASP A 110 -24.33 2.50 -10.60
N GLN A 111 -23.58 1.43 -10.38
CA GLN A 111 -24.12 0.13 -10.04
C GLN A 111 -24.86 0.19 -8.71
N THR A 112 -25.95 -0.54 -8.58
CA THR A 112 -26.83 -0.49 -7.41
C THR A 112 -26.86 -1.81 -6.67
N PHE A 113 -26.95 -1.73 -5.33
CA PHE A 113 -27.08 -2.87 -4.44
C PHE A 113 -28.15 -2.61 -3.39
N THR A 114 -28.90 -3.64 -3.05
CA THR A 114 -29.87 -3.60 -1.96
C THR A 114 -29.16 -4.04 -0.67
N VAL A 115 -29.38 -3.35 0.42
CA VAL A 115 -28.85 -3.74 1.72
C VAL A 115 -29.40 -5.08 2.15
N SER A 116 -28.54 -5.99 2.60
CA SER A 116 -28.95 -7.28 3.18
C SER A 116 -29.62 -7.08 4.55
N GLU A 117 -30.27 -8.13 5.05
CA GLU A 117 -30.83 -8.12 6.41
C GLU A 117 -29.74 -7.86 7.48
N GLN A 118 -28.55 -8.44 7.29
CA GLN A 118 -27.39 -8.21 8.14
C GLN A 118 -26.99 -6.73 8.13
N GLY A 119 -26.80 -6.15 6.95
CA GLY A 119 -26.41 -4.73 6.81
C GLY A 119 -27.49 -3.78 7.32
N TRP A 120 -28.76 -4.11 7.12
CA TRP A 120 -29.87 -3.27 7.58
C TRP A 120 -30.04 -3.26 9.11
N LYS A 121 -29.81 -4.43 9.76
CA LYS A 121 -29.93 -4.58 11.23
C LYS A 121 -28.66 -4.21 11.99
N VAL A 122 -27.56 -3.93 11.29
CA VAL A 122 -26.28 -3.63 11.95
C VAL A 122 -26.38 -2.45 12.91
N GLU A 123 -25.74 -2.59 14.03
CA GLU A 123 -25.69 -1.56 15.08
C GLU A 123 -24.74 -0.41 14.75
N GLY A 124 -24.81 0.66 15.51
CA GLY A 124 -23.92 1.81 15.44
C GLY A 124 -24.31 2.81 14.36
N SER A 125 -23.31 3.42 13.73
CA SER A 125 -23.51 4.48 12.73
C SER A 125 -24.09 3.93 11.43
N ARG A 126 -25.09 4.62 10.85
CA ARG A 126 -25.77 4.20 9.61
C ARG A 126 -25.99 5.38 8.68
N MET A 127 -26.01 5.12 7.37
CA MET A 127 -26.55 6.05 6.39
C MET A 127 -28.05 5.89 6.18
N PHE A 128 -28.67 4.93 6.85
CA PHE A 128 -30.12 4.60 6.81
C PHE A 128 -30.58 4.07 5.45
N LEU A 129 -29.92 2.99 5.01
CA LEU A 129 -30.34 2.23 3.83
C LEU A 129 -31.72 1.62 4.02
N ASP A 130 -32.52 1.64 2.94
CA ASP A 130 -33.82 1.00 2.90
C ASP A 130 -33.72 -0.36 2.20
N PRO A 131 -34.14 -1.48 2.83
CA PRO A 131 -34.12 -2.80 2.21
C PRO A 131 -34.95 -2.96 0.91
N LYS A 132 -35.81 -1.97 0.64
CA LYS A 132 -36.66 -1.97 -0.57
C LYS A 132 -36.10 -1.11 -1.71
N THR A 133 -35.10 -0.28 -1.42
CA THR A 133 -34.57 0.69 -2.38
C THR A 133 -33.09 0.45 -2.59
N PRO A 134 -32.65 0.02 -3.80
CA PRO A 134 -31.22 -0.16 -4.08
C PRO A 134 -30.46 1.16 -3.99
N ALA A 135 -29.27 1.14 -3.41
CA ALA A 135 -28.37 2.27 -3.31
C ALA A 135 -27.20 2.13 -4.31
N ARG A 136 -26.77 3.24 -4.88
CA ARG A 136 -25.63 3.27 -5.82
C ARG A 136 -24.30 3.12 -5.06
N VAL A 137 -23.29 2.56 -5.71
CA VAL A 137 -21.93 2.41 -5.12
C VAL A 137 -21.35 3.76 -4.71
N ASP A 138 -21.52 4.83 -5.51
CA ASP A 138 -21.03 6.16 -5.16
C ASP A 138 -21.74 6.77 -3.93
N ASP A 139 -23.03 6.48 -3.73
CA ASP A 139 -23.78 6.87 -2.53
C ASP A 139 -23.34 6.07 -1.30
N LEU A 140 -23.15 4.76 -1.47
CA LEU A 140 -22.63 3.88 -0.41
C LEU A 140 -21.24 4.32 0.06
N LEU A 141 -20.34 4.71 -0.86
CA LEU A 141 -19.02 5.24 -0.51
C LEU A 141 -19.11 6.54 0.27
N LYS A 142 -19.97 7.48 -0.13
CA LYS A 142 -20.22 8.72 0.65
C LYS A 142 -20.77 8.39 2.03
N GLY A 143 -21.74 7.47 2.13
CA GLY A 143 -22.27 6.97 3.40
C GLY A 143 -21.21 6.32 4.28
N LEU A 144 -20.33 5.50 3.71
CA LEU A 144 -19.21 4.87 4.40
C LEU A 144 -18.22 5.89 4.99
N ILE A 145 -17.85 6.90 4.19
CA ILE A 145 -16.77 7.84 4.53
C ILE A 145 -17.29 8.95 5.42
N VAL A 146 -18.38 9.65 5.02
CA VAL A 146 -18.89 10.84 5.70
C VAL A 146 -19.64 10.46 6.98
N GLN A 147 -20.58 9.54 6.88
CA GLN A 147 -21.48 9.13 7.97
C GLN A 147 -20.93 7.98 8.78
N SER A 148 -19.85 7.34 8.29
CA SER A 148 -19.29 6.12 8.89
C SER A 148 -20.32 4.97 8.95
N GLY A 149 -21.20 4.86 7.92
CA GLY A 149 -22.31 3.93 7.87
C GLY A 149 -21.87 2.47 7.92
N ASN A 150 -22.31 1.73 8.95
CA ASN A 150 -22.06 0.29 9.05
C ASN A 150 -22.89 -0.48 8.02
N ASP A 151 -24.11 -0.02 7.75
CA ASP A 151 -24.98 -0.53 6.69
C ASP A 151 -24.36 -0.39 5.30
N ALA A 152 -23.76 0.77 5.00
CA ALA A 152 -23.01 0.98 3.77
C ALA A 152 -21.76 0.09 3.71
N SER A 153 -21.07 -0.10 4.83
CA SER A 153 -19.87 -0.94 4.92
C SER A 153 -20.14 -2.39 4.55
N ILE A 154 -21.18 -2.99 5.16
CA ILE A 154 -21.57 -4.37 4.90
C ILE A 154 -22.06 -4.51 3.45
N THR A 155 -22.92 -3.59 2.97
CA THR A 155 -23.42 -3.63 1.58
C THR A 155 -22.29 -3.56 0.56
N LEU A 156 -21.27 -2.70 0.78
CA LEU A 156 -20.11 -2.61 -0.10
C LEU A 156 -19.24 -3.87 -0.02
N ALA A 157 -19.07 -4.43 1.18
CA ALA A 157 -18.32 -5.67 1.38
C ALA A 157 -18.98 -6.85 0.62
N GLU A 158 -20.30 -6.97 0.72
CA GLU A 158 -21.08 -7.95 -0.02
C GLU A 158 -21.03 -7.71 -1.54
N ALA A 159 -21.07 -6.45 -1.97
CA ALA A 159 -20.96 -6.08 -3.39
C ALA A 159 -19.62 -6.48 -4.01
N VAL A 160 -18.51 -6.36 -3.25
CA VAL A 160 -17.16 -6.70 -3.73
C VAL A 160 -16.91 -8.20 -3.69
N ALA A 161 -17.32 -8.89 -2.62
CA ALA A 161 -16.90 -10.26 -2.33
C ALA A 161 -18.04 -11.28 -2.21
N GLY A 162 -19.30 -10.86 -2.38
CA GLY A 162 -20.48 -11.72 -2.24
C GLY A 162 -20.94 -11.95 -0.79
N SER A 163 -20.03 -11.78 0.19
CA SER A 163 -20.34 -11.79 1.62
C SER A 163 -19.32 -11.02 2.43
N GLU A 164 -19.70 -10.50 3.62
CA GLU A 164 -18.76 -9.85 4.53
C GLU A 164 -17.63 -10.79 4.96
N ALA A 165 -17.92 -12.08 5.20
CA ALA A 165 -16.92 -13.07 5.58
C ALA A 165 -15.81 -13.24 4.52
N GLN A 166 -16.18 -13.29 3.23
CA GLN A 166 -15.21 -13.33 2.12
C GLN A 166 -14.46 -12.00 1.99
N PHE A 167 -15.15 -10.88 2.21
CA PHE A 167 -14.52 -9.56 2.20
C PHE A 167 -13.46 -9.41 3.28
N VAL A 168 -13.69 -9.92 4.49
CA VAL A 168 -12.71 -9.95 5.59
C VAL A 168 -11.44 -10.72 5.20
N GLN A 169 -11.58 -11.81 4.45
CA GLN A 169 -10.40 -12.52 3.92
C GLN A 169 -9.60 -11.62 2.95
N LEU A 170 -10.29 -10.84 2.09
CA LEU A 170 -9.64 -9.86 1.21
C LEU A 170 -8.98 -8.75 2.03
N MET A 171 -9.62 -8.23 3.09
CA MET A 171 -9.03 -7.21 3.97
C MET A 171 -7.71 -7.70 4.58
N ASN A 172 -7.66 -8.91 5.11
CA ASN A 172 -6.46 -9.48 5.71
C ASN A 172 -5.37 -9.81 4.67
N ALA A 173 -5.76 -10.28 3.49
CA ALA A 173 -4.82 -10.49 2.39
C ALA A 173 -4.20 -9.17 1.91
N GLU A 174 -4.99 -8.10 1.82
CA GLU A 174 -4.53 -6.78 1.41
C GLU A 174 -3.66 -6.13 2.50
N ALA A 175 -4.03 -6.26 3.78
CA ALA A 175 -3.20 -5.83 4.90
C ALA A 175 -1.80 -6.46 4.84
N LYS A 176 -1.74 -7.77 4.58
CA LYS A 176 -0.46 -8.48 4.38
C LYS A 176 0.31 -7.95 3.16
N ARG A 177 -0.37 -7.69 2.02
CA ARG A 177 0.25 -7.14 0.80
C ARG A 177 0.83 -5.76 1.03
N LEU A 178 0.15 -4.92 1.79
CA LEU A 178 0.59 -3.57 2.17
C LEU A 178 1.67 -3.58 3.24
N GLY A 179 2.00 -4.74 3.84
CA GLY A 179 2.98 -4.85 4.91
C GLY A 179 2.47 -4.39 6.28
N MET A 180 1.16 -4.38 6.50
CA MET A 180 0.51 -4.10 7.78
C MET A 180 0.67 -5.30 8.72
N LYS A 181 1.75 -5.33 9.47
CA LYS A 181 2.19 -6.50 10.26
C LYS A 181 1.43 -6.69 11.56
N ASP A 182 0.90 -5.60 12.09
CA ASP A 182 0.21 -5.52 13.37
C ASP A 182 -1.29 -5.24 13.16
N THR A 183 -1.89 -5.86 12.11
CA THR A 183 -3.30 -5.68 11.75
C THR A 183 -3.98 -6.99 11.44
N HIS A 184 -5.16 -7.17 12.04
CA HIS A 184 -6.08 -8.24 11.71
C HIS A 184 -7.52 -7.73 11.78
N PHE A 185 -8.29 -8.01 10.73
CA PHE A 185 -9.69 -7.62 10.61
C PHE A 185 -10.62 -8.82 10.82
N GLU A 186 -11.71 -8.62 11.56
CA GLU A 186 -12.80 -9.62 11.74
C GLU A 186 -14.11 -9.18 11.08
N ASN A 187 -14.26 -7.89 10.74
CA ASN A 187 -15.42 -7.34 10.06
C ASN A 187 -15.06 -6.10 9.23
N SER A 188 -15.98 -5.67 8.38
CA SER A 188 -15.81 -4.51 7.49
C SER A 188 -16.07 -3.17 8.17
N THR A 189 -16.71 -3.18 9.33
CA THR A 189 -17.29 -2.00 10.00
C THR A 189 -16.39 -1.38 11.06
N GLY A 190 -15.58 -2.20 11.73
CA GLY A 190 -14.81 -1.84 12.92
C GLY A 190 -15.61 -1.96 14.22
N LEU A 191 -16.68 -2.75 14.23
CA LEU A 191 -17.31 -3.19 15.48
C LEU A 191 -16.31 -4.06 16.27
N PRO A 192 -16.36 -4.03 17.61
CA PRO A 192 -15.44 -4.80 18.44
C PRO A 192 -15.39 -6.27 18.08
N GLY A 193 -14.19 -6.85 18.13
CA GLY A 193 -13.94 -8.27 17.93
C GLY A 193 -12.69 -8.70 18.71
N ALA A 194 -12.64 -9.96 19.12
CA ALA A 194 -11.58 -10.46 20.00
C ALA A 194 -10.18 -10.40 19.35
N GLN A 195 -10.14 -10.49 18.01
CA GLN A 195 -8.91 -10.42 17.22
C GLN A 195 -8.96 -9.27 16.21
N HIS A 196 -9.81 -8.24 16.46
CA HIS A 196 -9.92 -7.08 15.57
C HIS A 196 -9.02 -5.95 16.06
N TYR A 197 -7.82 -5.87 15.49
CA TYR A 197 -6.80 -4.90 15.91
C TYR A 197 -6.03 -4.32 14.71
N THR A 198 -5.36 -3.22 14.95
CA THR A 198 -4.39 -2.59 14.06
C THR A 198 -3.29 -1.90 14.89
N SER A 199 -2.38 -1.20 14.23
CA SER A 199 -1.40 -0.32 14.85
C SER A 199 -1.42 1.08 14.24
N VAL A 200 -0.84 2.04 14.93
CA VAL A 200 -0.67 3.40 14.39
C VAL A 200 0.18 3.39 13.13
N GLN A 201 1.24 2.56 13.10
CA GLN A 201 2.09 2.34 11.93
C GLN A 201 1.28 1.84 10.73
N ASP A 202 0.46 0.83 10.94
CA ASP A 202 -0.32 0.22 9.87
C ASP A 202 -1.41 1.15 9.34
N LEU A 203 -1.99 1.98 10.21
CA LEU A 203 -2.93 3.03 9.80
C LEU A 203 -2.26 4.11 8.93
N ILE A 204 -1.00 4.48 9.22
CA ILE A 204 -0.22 5.35 8.33
C ILE A 204 0.00 4.67 6.98
N THR A 205 0.44 3.42 6.98
CA THR A 205 0.68 2.63 5.76
C THR A 205 -0.57 2.60 4.88
N LEU A 206 -1.74 2.26 5.46
CA LEU A 206 -3.00 2.22 4.74
C LEU A 206 -3.43 3.59 4.22
N SER A 207 -3.26 4.63 5.04
CA SER A 207 -3.64 6.01 4.66
C SER A 207 -2.77 6.55 3.52
N ALA A 208 -1.46 6.29 3.57
CA ALA A 208 -0.53 6.63 2.49
C ALA A 208 -0.87 5.87 1.20
N ALA A 209 -1.20 4.58 1.31
CA ALA A 209 -1.63 3.77 0.18
C ALA A 209 -2.92 4.30 -0.46
N ILE A 210 -3.94 4.68 0.32
CA ILE A 210 -5.18 5.28 -0.22
C ILE A 210 -4.87 6.54 -1.04
N ILE A 211 -4.02 7.43 -0.51
CA ILE A 211 -3.67 8.71 -1.16
C ILE A 211 -2.87 8.47 -2.44
N HIS A 212 -1.95 7.50 -2.43
CA HIS A 212 -1.07 7.19 -3.54
C HIS A 212 -1.78 6.40 -4.64
N ASP A 213 -2.47 5.31 -4.27
CA ASP A 213 -2.99 4.35 -5.24
C ASP A 213 -4.32 4.81 -5.84
N TYR A 214 -5.12 5.59 -5.08
CA TYR A 214 -6.48 6.02 -5.46
C TYR A 214 -6.70 7.53 -5.35
N PRO A 215 -5.83 8.37 -5.93
CA PRO A 215 -5.93 9.84 -5.82
C PRO A 215 -7.25 10.39 -6.38
N GLN A 216 -7.88 9.70 -7.35
CA GLN A 216 -9.17 10.09 -7.94
C GLN A 216 -10.35 9.90 -6.98
N TYR A 217 -10.28 8.99 -6.03
CA TYR A 217 -11.33 8.75 -5.01
C TYR A 217 -11.04 9.46 -3.68
N TYR A 218 -9.78 9.85 -3.45
CA TYR A 218 -9.37 10.51 -2.21
C TYR A 218 -10.20 11.76 -1.85
N PRO A 219 -10.65 12.61 -2.80
CA PRO A 219 -11.49 13.78 -2.49
C PRO A 219 -12.80 13.46 -1.75
N LEU A 220 -13.28 12.21 -1.75
CA LEU A 220 -14.44 11.81 -0.96
C LEU A 220 -14.25 12.03 0.54
N TYR A 221 -13.00 12.00 1.04
CA TYR A 221 -12.67 12.22 2.44
C TYR A 221 -12.80 13.68 2.90
N SER A 222 -12.82 14.63 1.98
CA SER A 222 -13.00 16.06 2.28
C SER A 222 -14.47 16.51 2.33
N ILE A 223 -15.41 15.62 2.00
CA ILE A 223 -16.85 15.95 2.02
C ILE A 223 -17.28 16.24 3.46
N GLN A 224 -17.75 17.45 3.69
CA GLN A 224 -18.16 17.93 5.03
C GLN A 224 -19.51 17.38 5.48
N SER A 225 -20.46 17.20 4.56
CA SER A 225 -21.77 16.62 4.89
C SER A 225 -22.34 15.88 3.69
N TYR A 226 -23.19 14.90 3.95
CA TYR A 226 -23.86 14.14 2.90
C TYR A 226 -25.31 13.86 3.29
N SER A 227 -26.21 13.98 2.31
CA SER A 227 -27.63 13.71 2.46
C SER A 227 -28.02 12.43 1.71
N TYR A 228 -28.63 11.51 2.41
CA TYR A 228 -29.22 10.30 1.84
C TYR A 228 -30.61 10.07 2.46
N ASN A 229 -31.61 9.64 1.68
CA ASN A 229 -32.99 9.46 2.12
C ASN A 229 -33.56 10.66 2.92
N ASN A 230 -33.28 11.88 2.46
CA ASN A 230 -33.66 13.13 3.13
C ASN A 230 -33.05 13.32 4.54
N ILE A 231 -32.04 12.53 4.90
CA ILE A 231 -31.32 12.65 6.17
C ILE A 231 -29.92 13.20 5.88
N THR A 232 -29.67 14.44 6.31
CA THR A 232 -28.35 15.07 6.21
C THR A 232 -27.52 14.77 7.45
N GLN A 233 -26.32 14.24 7.27
CA GLN A 233 -25.39 13.98 8.36
C GLN A 233 -24.05 14.66 8.09
N PRO A 234 -23.46 15.35 9.10
CA PRO A 234 -22.14 15.96 8.97
C PRO A 234 -21.04 14.91 9.07
N ASN A 235 -19.90 15.19 8.45
CA ASN A 235 -18.68 14.46 8.69
C ASN A 235 -18.20 14.66 10.13
N ARG A 236 -17.80 13.60 10.79
CA ARG A 236 -17.37 13.63 12.19
C ARG A 236 -15.92 14.09 12.39
N ASN A 237 -15.18 14.29 11.30
CA ASN A 237 -13.87 14.92 11.33
C ASN A 237 -14.03 16.45 11.44
N LEU A 238 -13.91 16.95 12.67
CA LEU A 238 -14.08 18.38 12.95
C LEU A 238 -13.01 19.25 12.28
N LEU A 239 -11.88 18.70 11.89
CA LEU A 239 -10.82 19.47 11.24
C LEU A 239 -11.22 19.95 9.85
N LEU A 240 -12.08 19.23 9.14
CA LEU A 240 -12.62 19.67 7.83
C LEU A 240 -13.38 21.01 7.88
N TYR A 241 -13.85 21.41 9.08
CA TYR A 241 -14.56 22.67 9.29
C TYR A 241 -13.68 23.77 9.88
N ARG A 242 -12.49 23.41 10.39
CA ARG A 242 -11.62 24.32 11.17
C ARG A 242 -10.34 24.69 10.45
N ASP A 243 -9.88 23.83 9.54
CA ASP A 243 -8.62 24.00 8.82
C ASP A 243 -8.84 23.69 7.33
N PRO A 244 -8.76 24.68 6.44
CA PRO A 244 -9.01 24.52 5.01
C PRO A 244 -7.96 23.63 4.31
N ASP A 245 -6.80 23.44 4.92
CA ASP A 245 -5.73 22.58 4.37
C ASP A 245 -5.92 21.11 4.76
N VAL A 246 -6.88 20.80 5.66
CA VAL A 246 -7.22 19.42 6.01
C VAL A 246 -8.24 18.87 5.02
N ASP A 247 -7.89 17.75 4.37
CA ASP A 247 -8.68 17.12 3.31
C ASP A 247 -9.06 15.66 3.59
N GLY A 248 -8.91 15.21 4.83
CA GLY A 248 -9.23 13.83 5.24
C GLY A 248 -8.87 13.58 6.69
N MET A 249 -9.03 12.35 7.20
CA MET A 249 -9.54 11.17 6.52
C MET A 249 -10.72 10.57 7.28
N LYS A 250 -10.45 9.82 8.35
CA LYS A 250 -11.47 8.99 9.01
C LYS A 250 -11.41 9.07 10.53
N THR A 251 -12.60 9.06 11.15
CA THR A 251 -12.79 8.98 12.60
C THR A 251 -13.18 7.57 13.02
N GLY A 252 -12.80 7.18 14.24
CA GLY A 252 -13.23 5.97 14.91
C GLY A 252 -13.67 6.27 16.35
N HIS A 253 -14.59 5.48 16.89
CA HIS A 253 -14.97 5.51 18.30
C HIS A 253 -15.67 4.22 18.70
N THR A 254 -15.26 3.66 19.81
CA THR A 254 -15.99 2.74 20.67
C THR A 254 -15.70 3.14 22.12
N ASP A 255 -16.46 2.63 23.07
CA ASP A 255 -16.24 2.95 24.48
C ASP A 255 -14.86 2.47 24.95
N SER A 256 -14.37 1.34 24.42
CA SER A 256 -13.05 0.77 24.74
C SER A 256 -11.91 1.48 23.99
N ALA A 257 -12.09 1.82 22.70
CA ALA A 257 -11.06 2.45 21.89
C ALA A 257 -10.86 3.95 22.17
N GLY A 258 -11.84 4.60 22.84
CA GLY A 258 -11.88 6.06 22.92
C GLY A 258 -12.10 6.72 21.57
N TYR A 259 -11.69 7.98 21.41
CA TYR A 259 -11.90 8.75 20.18
C TYR A 259 -10.64 8.78 19.33
N ASN A 260 -10.75 8.27 18.10
CA ASN A 260 -9.66 8.06 17.16
C ASN A 260 -9.83 8.94 15.91
N LEU A 261 -8.74 9.43 15.34
CA LEU A 261 -8.73 10.19 14.09
C LEU A 261 -7.45 9.91 13.29
N VAL A 262 -7.62 9.54 12.03
CA VAL A 262 -6.61 9.71 11.00
C VAL A 262 -6.93 11.01 10.27
N ALA A 263 -6.01 11.96 10.29
CA ALA A 263 -6.16 13.24 9.60
C ALA A 263 -5.02 13.48 8.62
N SER A 264 -5.30 14.19 7.53
CA SER A 264 -4.32 14.58 6.52
C SER A 264 -4.47 16.05 6.20
N SER A 265 -3.35 16.76 6.10
CA SER A 265 -3.27 18.18 5.71
C SER A 265 -2.26 18.35 4.59
N LYS A 266 -2.59 19.18 3.58
CA LYS A 266 -1.72 19.50 2.46
C LYS A 266 -1.52 21.01 2.37
N ARG A 267 -0.30 21.50 2.69
CA ARG A 267 0.08 22.91 2.62
C ARG A 267 1.27 23.10 1.71
N ASN A 268 1.20 24.07 0.80
CA ASN A 268 2.29 24.40 -0.12
C ASN A 268 2.84 23.17 -0.86
N GLY A 269 1.97 22.24 -1.24
CA GLY A 269 2.34 21.00 -1.93
C GLY A 269 2.85 19.88 -1.02
N ARG A 270 3.18 20.15 0.25
CA ARG A 270 3.61 19.15 1.25
C ARG A 270 2.42 18.55 1.98
N ARG A 271 2.38 17.22 2.08
CA ARG A 271 1.33 16.47 2.77
C ARG A 271 1.86 15.79 4.03
N VAL A 272 1.11 15.96 5.12
CA VAL A 272 1.36 15.32 6.40
C VAL A 272 0.13 14.55 6.84
N ILE A 273 0.33 13.34 7.37
CA ILE A 273 -0.73 12.48 7.92
C ILE A 273 -0.48 12.33 9.42
N SER A 274 -1.51 12.54 10.24
CA SER A 274 -1.49 12.23 11.67
C SER A 274 -2.46 11.12 11.99
N VAL A 275 -2.05 10.21 12.87
CA VAL A 275 -2.89 9.19 13.50
C VAL A 275 -2.88 9.46 14.99
N VAL A 276 -4.06 9.68 15.58
CA VAL A 276 -4.26 9.94 17.01
C VAL A 276 -5.35 9.02 17.52
N VAL A 277 -5.07 8.23 18.55
CA VAL A 277 -5.99 7.22 19.08
C VAL A 277 -6.10 7.29 20.59
N GLY A 278 -7.28 6.92 21.10
CA GLY A 278 -7.53 6.81 22.54
C GLY A 278 -7.63 8.16 23.24
N THR A 279 -8.17 9.19 22.60
CA THR A 279 -8.45 10.47 23.24
C THR A 279 -9.82 10.43 23.95
N GLU A 280 -10.06 11.40 24.83
CA GLU A 280 -11.25 11.45 25.69
C GLU A 280 -12.54 11.95 25.02
N SER A 281 -12.42 12.64 23.87
CA SER A 281 -13.58 13.26 23.21
C SER A 281 -13.36 13.55 21.73
N MET A 282 -14.45 13.88 21.01
CA MET A 282 -14.39 14.37 19.63
C MET A 282 -13.55 15.64 19.49
N GLN A 283 -13.64 16.53 20.46
CA GLN A 283 -12.89 17.77 20.48
C GLN A 283 -11.42 17.50 20.75
N ALA A 284 -11.12 16.60 21.70
CA ALA A 284 -9.75 16.22 22.04
C ALA A 284 -9.03 15.59 20.83
N ARG A 285 -9.62 14.58 20.15
CA ARG A 285 -8.98 13.98 18.97
C ARG A 285 -8.70 14.99 17.87
N ALA A 286 -9.61 15.95 17.64
CA ALA A 286 -9.40 17.01 16.67
C ALA A 286 -8.28 17.98 17.10
N ALA A 287 -8.26 18.39 18.37
CA ALA A 287 -7.23 19.28 18.91
C ALA A 287 -5.84 18.63 18.87
N GLU A 288 -5.71 17.37 19.32
CA GLU A 288 -4.44 16.66 19.34
C GLU A 288 -3.91 16.37 17.92
N SER A 289 -4.80 16.00 16.99
CA SER A 289 -4.42 15.84 15.57
C SER A 289 -3.97 17.16 14.95
N SER A 290 -4.67 18.28 15.24
CA SER A 290 -4.27 19.62 14.77
C SER A 290 -2.91 20.03 15.30
N LYS A 291 -2.59 19.76 16.59
CA LYS A 291 -1.27 20.02 17.16
C LYS A 291 -0.16 19.28 16.40
N LEU A 292 -0.35 17.98 16.15
CA LEU A 292 0.63 17.18 15.42
C LEU A 292 0.81 17.66 13.97
N LEU A 293 -0.27 17.92 13.24
CA LEU A 293 -0.21 18.41 11.86
C LEU A 293 0.51 19.76 11.78
N ASN A 294 0.12 20.72 12.64
CA ASN A 294 0.73 22.05 12.66
C ASN A 294 2.21 21.98 13.07
N TRP A 295 2.54 21.21 14.11
CA TRP A 295 3.92 21.03 14.53
C TRP A 295 4.78 20.46 13.39
N ALA A 296 4.33 19.41 12.71
CA ALA A 296 5.09 18.78 11.63
C ALA A 296 5.27 19.73 10.43
N LEU A 297 4.23 20.49 10.07
CA LEU A 297 4.28 21.42 8.95
C LEU A 297 5.12 22.68 9.24
N GLN A 298 5.23 23.10 10.50
CA GLN A 298 6.00 24.30 10.91
C GLN A 298 7.44 24.00 11.30
N SER A 299 7.70 22.82 11.91
CA SER A 299 9.01 22.49 12.47
C SER A 299 9.97 21.84 11.47
N TYR A 300 9.46 21.40 10.30
CA TYR A 300 10.25 20.66 9.34
C TYR A 300 10.04 21.16 7.91
N ASP A 301 11.11 21.04 7.11
CA ASP A 301 11.10 21.18 5.66
C ASP A 301 11.24 19.80 4.99
N THR A 302 10.64 19.64 3.80
CA THR A 302 10.78 18.42 3.01
C THR A 302 11.21 18.77 1.58
N PRO A 303 12.50 19.18 1.41
CA PRO A 303 13.01 19.50 0.09
C PRO A 303 13.09 18.26 -0.80
N LYS A 304 12.84 18.46 -2.10
CA LYS A 304 13.22 17.50 -3.14
C LYS A 304 14.73 17.60 -3.36
N LEU A 305 15.45 16.50 -3.12
CA LEU A 305 16.90 16.44 -3.27
C LEU A 305 17.31 15.91 -4.64
N TYR A 306 16.55 14.98 -5.20
CA TYR A 306 16.83 14.38 -6.51
C TYR A 306 15.54 14.23 -7.31
N GLU A 307 15.67 14.44 -8.62
CA GLU A 307 14.62 14.16 -9.60
C GLU A 307 14.54 12.65 -9.87
N ALA A 308 13.35 12.19 -10.27
CA ALA A 308 13.15 10.82 -10.70
C ALA A 308 14.07 10.45 -11.87
N GLU A 309 14.54 9.21 -11.93
CA GLU A 309 15.34 8.62 -12.99
C GLU A 309 16.61 9.42 -13.38
N THR A 310 17.10 10.28 -12.48
CA THR A 310 18.32 11.08 -12.71
C THR A 310 19.52 10.39 -12.06
N ALA A 311 20.59 10.22 -12.84
CA ALA A 311 21.82 9.60 -12.34
C ALA A 311 22.48 10.51 -11.28
N ILE A 312 22.72 9.95 -10.09
CA ILE A 312 23.44 10.62 -9.02
C ILE A 312 24.90 10.21 -8.98
N SER A 313 25.24 9.05 -9.55
CA SER A 313 26.60 8.51 -9.63
C SER A 313 26.68 7.41 -10.70
N GLN A 314 27.93 7.01 -11.00
CA GLN A 314 28.22 5.81 -11.77
C GLN A 314 28.93 4.79 -10.91
N VAL A 315 28.49 3.53 -10.99
CA VAL A 315 29.08 2.42 -10.25
C VAL A 315 29.77 1.48 -11.22
N LYS A 316 31.01 1.07 -10.86
CA LYS A 316 31.79 0.14 -11.68
C LYS A 316 31.14 -1.22 -11.73
N VAL A 317 31.03 -1.77 -12.94
CA VAL A 317 30.49 -3.10 -13.21
C VAL A 317 31.63 -4.01 -13.69
N TYR A 318 31.61 -5.26 -13.23
CA TYR A 318 32.50 -6.32 -13.72
C TYR A 318 31.70 -7.34 -14.51
N LYS A 319 32.37 -7.98 -15.48
CA LYS A 319 31.80 -9.00 -16.38
C LYS A 319 30.64 -8.47 -17.25
N GLY A 320 30.47 -7.14 -17.32
CA GLY A 320 29.44 -6.46 -18.10
C GLY A 320 29.93 -6.06 -19.49
N ALA A 321 28.98 -5.95 -20.43
CA ALA A 321 29.24 -5.34 -21.75
C ALA A 321 29.66 -3.88 -21.60
N ASP A 322 29.11 -3.21 -20.58
CA ASP A 322 29.52 -1.89 -20.12
C ASP A 322 30.28 -1.99 -18.79
N ASN A 323 31.29 -1.15 -18.62
CA ASN A 323 32.14 -1.14 -17.41
C ASN A 323 31.56 -0.32 -16.24
N ALA A 324 30.41 0.33 -16.45
CA ALA A 324 29.74 1.14 -15.45
C ALA A 324 28.22 1.15 -15.66
N VAL A 325 27.47 1.33 -14.61
CA VAL A 325 26.02 1.52 -14.61
C VAL A 325 25.68 2.83 -13.90
N ASN A 326 24.73 3.59 -14.46
CA ASN A 326 24.19 4.76 -13.79
C ASN A 326 23.29 4.30 -12.64
N VAL A 327 23.48 4.93 -11.46
CA VAL A 327 22.64 4.68 -10.29
C VAL A 327 21.90 5.94 -9.88
N GLY A 328 20.70 5.77 -9.38
CA GLY A 328 19.83 6.85 -8.95
C GLY A 328 18.56 6.34 -8.27
N PHE A 329 17.53 7.15 -8.29
CA PHE A 329 16.21 6.82 -7.72
C PHE A 329 15.18 6.74 -8.85
N ILE A 330 14.27 5.75 -8.78
CA ILE A 330 13.16 5.63 -9.74
C ILE A 330 12.20 6.81 -9.58
N ASP A 331 11.90 7.19 -8.31
CA ASP A 331 11.02 8.31 -7.99
C ASP A 331 11.81 9.50 -7.46
N ALA A 332 11.19 10.69 -7.53
CA ALA A 332 11.77 11.88 -6.93
C ALA A 332 12.01 11.68 -5.44
N THR A 333 13.20 12.06 -4.96
CA THR A 333 13.62 11.80 -3.58
C THR A 333 13.47 13.05 -2.73
N TYR A 334 12.67 12.91 -1.70
CA TYR A 334 12.43 13.92 -0.66
C TYR A 334 12.96 13.44 0.68
N ILE A 335 13.52 14.35 1.48
CA ILE A 335 13.98 14.06 2.84
C ILE A 335 13.46 15.14 3.77
N THR A 336 12.83 14.74 4.86
CA THR A 336 12.34 15.67 5.88
C THR A 336 13.44 15.93 6.91
N VAL A 337 13.72 17.21 7.17
CA VAL A 337 14.70 17.70 8.14
C VAL A 337 14.12 18.85 8.95
N PRO A 338 14.65 19.17 10.14
CA PRO A 338 14.25 20.36 10.87
C PRO A 338 14.36 21.62 10.01
N HIS A 339 13.45 22.57 10.24
CA HIS A 339 13.37 23.80 9.47
C HIS A 339 14.73 24.51 9.36
N GLY A 340 15.09 24.90 8.12
CA GLY A 340 16.36 25.57 7.81
C GLY A 340 17.60 24.69 7.76
N GLN A 341 17.50 23.36 7.97
CA GLN A 341 18.67 22.46 7.95
C GLN A 341 18.89 21.72 6.61
N ALA A 342 18.04 21.94 5.62
CA ALA A 342 18.13 21.26 4.31
C ALA A 342 19.48 21.44 3.61
N ALA A 343 20.10 22.64 3.70
CA ALA A 343 21.39 22.94 3.11
C ALA A 343 22.58 22.24 3.78
N GLN A 344 22.37 21.64 4.96
CA GLN A 344 23.42 20.97 5.74
C GLN A 344 23.45 19.45 5.49
N LEU A 345 22.51 18.92 4.70
CA LEU A 345 22.46 17.49 4.36
C LEU A 345 23.66 17.10 3.49
N GLN A 346 24.32 16.02 3.88
CA GLN A 346 25.44 15.42 3.16
C GLN A 346 25.04 14.00 2.73
N PRO A 347 24.86 13.76 1.41
CA PRO A 347 24.59 12.43 0.90
C PRO A 347 25.87 11.59 0.83
N VAL A 348 25.82 10.38 1.36
CA VAL A 348 26.91 9.39 1.30
C VAL A 348 26.39 8.15 0.60
N LEU A 349 26.95 7.86 -0.60
CA LEU A 349 26.60 6.65 -1.36
C LEU A 349 27.44 5.46 -0.89
N GLU A 350 26.77 4.40 -0.49
CA GLU A 350 27.36 3.09 -0.19
C GLU A 350 26.85 2.07 -1.21
N THR A 351 27.76 1.43 -1.95
CA THR A 351 27.39 0.42 -2.95
C THR A 351 27.92 -0.95 -2.58
N VAL A 352 27.16 -2.00 -2.94
CA VAL A 352 27.63 -3.37 -2.84
C VAL A 352 28.77 -3.56 -3.86
N GLN A 353 29.94 -4.02 -3.43
CA GLN A 353 31.08 -4.27 -4.31
C GLN A 353 31.58 -5.71 -4.15
N PRO A 354 31.99 -6.38 -5.25
CA PRO A 354 31.91 -5.96 -6.65
C PRO A 354 30.50 -6.07 -7.22
N VAL A 355 30.11 -5.13 -8.09
CA VAL A 355 28.87 -5.23 -8.86
C VAL A 355 29.14 -6.04 -10.11
N LEU A 356 28.37 -7.11 -10.32
CA LEU A 356 28.54 -8.07 -11.42
C LEU A 356 27.35 -8.01 -12.38
N ALA A 357 27.63 -8.03 -13.68
CA ALA A 357 26.61 -8.21 -14.70
C ALA A 357 26.09 -9.68 -14.70
N PRO A 358 24.83 -9.94 -15.18
CA PRO A 358 23.91 -8.95 -15.75
C PRO A 358 23.24 -8.09 -14.67
N ILE A 359 22.90 -6.86 -15.01
CA ILE A 359 22.18 -5.92 -14.15
C ILE A 359 20.92 -5.50 -14.89
N SER A 360 19.79 -5.50 -14.19
CA SER A 360 18.52 -5.02 -14.71
C SER A 360 18.19 -3.61 -14.16
N LYS A 361 17.59 -2.75 -14.98
CA LYS A 361 17.03 -1.48 -14.51
C LYS A 361 16.09 -1.72 -13.31
N GLY A 362 16.23 -0.92 -12.27
CA GLY A 362 15.49 -1.07 -11.00
C GLY A 362 16.15 -2.00 -9.98
N GLN A 363 17.23 -2.71 -10.33
CA GLN A 363 17.97 -3.55 -9.39
C GLN A 363 18.66 -2.68 -8.33
N VAL A 364 18.46 -2.98 -7.05
CA VAL A 364 19.14 -2.29 -5.94
C VAL A 364 20.63 -2.59 -5.98
N LEU A 365 21.46 -1.53 -6.02
CA LEU A 365 22.92 -1.62 -6.08
C LEU A 365 23.62 -0.99 -4.88
N GLY A 366 22.88 -0.37 -3.98
CA GLY A 366 23.43 0.27 -2.78
C GLY A 366 22.39 1.15 -2.09
N THR A 367 22.89 2.01 -1.21
CA THR A 367 22.07 2.96 -0.45
C THR A 367 22.73 4.33 -0.39
N VAL A 368 21.94 5.38 -0.36
CA VAL A 368 22.38 6.72 0.02
C VAL A 368 21.95 6.99 1.44
N LYS A 369 22.91 7.29 2.31
CA LYS A 369 22.69 7.80 3.65
C LYS A 369 22.75 9.34 3.60
N PHE A 370 21.72 9.98 4.13
CA PHE A 370 21.68 11.44 4.27
C PHE A 370 22.11 11.78 5.69
N MET A 371 23.23 12.46 5.82
CA MET A 371 23.85 12.81 7.11
C MET A 371 23.52 14.26 7.44
N ASP A 372 23.29 14.57 8.73
CA ASP A 372 23.24 15.94 9.22
C ASP A 372 24.65 16.52 9.49
N ALA A 373 24.72 17.78 9.92
CA ALA A 373 25.98 18.46 10.25
C ALA A 373 26.75 17.79 11.41
N GLN A 374 26.11 16.91 12.18
CA GLN A 374 26.71 16.14 13.25
C GLN A 374 27.07 14.71 12.83
N ASN A 375 27.06 14.40 11.54
CA ASN A 375 27.28 13.08 10.96
C ASN A 375 26.29 12.01 11.45
N ARG A 376 25.07 12.38 11.84
CA ARG A 376 24.01 11.43 12.17
C ARG A 376 23.19 11.11 10.92
N VAL A 377 22.85 9.86 10.71
CA VAL A 377 21.99 9.46 9.60
C VAL A 377 20.57 9.93 9.89
N VAL A 378 20.05 10.87 9.09
CA VAL A 378 18.67 11.39 9.19
C VAL A 378 17.71 10.64 8.28
N ALA A 379 18.22 10.04 7.20
CA ALA A 379 17.47 9.17 6.31
C ALA A 379 18.40 8.26 5.52
N GLN A 380 17.84 7.15 5.04
CA GLN A 380 18.52 6.22 4.13
C GLN A 380 17.55 5.81 3.03
N LYS A 381 18.02 5.76 1.78
CA LYS A 381 17.23 5.35 0.61
C LYS A 381 18.06 4.41 -0.27
N ASP A 382 17.41 3.37 -0.78
CA ASP A 382 18.05 2.46 -1.73
C ASP A 382 18.26 3.17 -3.06
N VAL A 383 19.43 2.94 -3.68
CA VAL A 383 19.72 3.37 -5.04
C VAL A 383 19.70 2.17 -5.98
N VAL A 384 19.15 2.40 -7.15
CA VAL A 384 18.96 1.36 -8.16
C VAL A 384 19.69 1.67 -9.44
N ALA A 385 19.91 0.63 -10.26
CA ALA A 385 20.37 0.78 -11.64
C ALA A 385 19.32 1.52 -12.46
N LEU A 386 19.72 2.56 -13.21
CA LEU A 386 18.85 3.32 -14.10
C LEU A 386 18.83 2.77 -15.53
N ASN A 387 19.74 1.87 -15.87
CA ASN A 387 19.82 1.19 -17.14
C ASN A 387 20.23 -0.28 -16.96
N ASP A 388 19.93 -1.10 -17.96
CA ASP A 388 20.40 -2.48 -18.01
C ASP A 388 21.88 -2.54 -18.38
N VAL A 389 22.59 -3.57 -17.90
CA VAL A 389 23.94 -3.94 -18.35
C VAL A 389 23.97 -5.43 -18.63
N ALA A 390 24.14 -5.81 -19.89
CA ALA A 390 24.26 -7.21 -20.32
C ALA A 390 25.60 -7.81 -19.90
N GLU A 391 25.70 -9.13 -19.86
CA GLU A 391 26.98 -9.81 -19.68
C GLU A 391 27.95 -9.54 -20.84
N ALA A 392 29.22 -9.38 -20.52
CA ALA A 392 30.31 -9.34 -21.51
C ALA A 392 30.50 -10.69 -22.21
N GLY A 393 31.10 -10.66 -23.39
CA GLY A 393 31.59 -11.88 -24.08
C GLY A 393 32.64 -12.64 -23.25
N PHE A 394 32.97 -13.84 -23.68
CA PHE A 394 33.87 -14.76 -22.96
C PHE A 394 35.18 -14.11 -22.50
N PHE A 395 35.86 -13.37 -23.38
CA PHE A 395 37.15 -12.75 -23.06
C PHE A 395 37.03 -11.63 -22.02
N GLY A 396 35.98 -10.82 -22.09
CA GLY A 396 35.75 -9.78 -21.11
C GLY A 396 35.50 -10.37 -19.71
N ARG A 397 34.65 -11.40 -19.62
CA ARG A 397 34.37 -12.09 -18.35
C ARG A 397 35.63 -12.79 -17.77
N LEU A 398 36.47 -13.35 -18.61
CA LEU A 398 37.72 -13.97 -18.17
C LEU A 398 38.68 -12.91 -17.59
N TRP A 399 38.85 -11.79 -18.29
CA TRP A 399 39.69 -10.69 -17.84
C TRP A 399 39.22 -10.12 -16.48
N ASP A 400 37.93 -9.86 -16.35
CA ASP A 400 37.37 -9.37 -15.09
C ASP A 400 37.48 -10.38 -13.95
N SER A 401 37.41 -11.68 -14.25
CA SER A 401 37.64 -12.73 -13.24
C SER A 401 39.06 -12.69 -12.70
N ILE A 402 40.07 -12.47 -13.57
CA ILE A 402 41.46 -12.30 -13.18
C ILE A 402 41.64 -11.05 -12.32
N VAL A 403 41.08 -9.94 -12.75
CA VAL A 403 41.13 -8.67 -11.99
C VAL A 403 40.52 -8.80 -10.60
N LEU A 404 39.34 -9.44 -10.49
CA LEU A 404 38.68 -9.68 -9.20
C LEU A 404 39.48 -10.62 -8.30
N TRP A 405 40.11 -11.66 -8.88
CA TRP A 405 40.99 -12.58 -8.15
C TRP A 405 42.19 -11.83 -7.56
N PHE A 406 42.87 -10.99 -8.36
CA PHE A 406 43.98 -10.15 -7.84
C PHE A 406 43.51 -9.23 -6.73
N LYS A 407 42.34 -8.55 -6.89
CA LYS A 407 41.79 -7.68 -5.84
C LYS A 407 41.51 -8.42 -4.54
N SER A 408 40.99 -9.64 -4.61
CA SER A 408 40.72 -10.46 -3.41
C SER A 408 41.98 -10.83 -2.62
N LEU A 409 43.14 -10.91 -3.27
CA LEU A 409 44.43 -11.14 -2.58
C LEU A 409 44.91 -9.94 -1.75
N PHE A 410 44.50 -8.74 -2.10
CA PHE A 410 44.94 -7.49 -1.44
C PHE A 410 43.87 -6.85 -0.52
N SER A 411 42.64 -7.36 -0.52
CA SER A 411 41.54 -6.87 0.34
C SER A 411 41.33 -7.71 1.61
N GLY A 412 42.27 -8.62 1.92
CA GLY A 412 42.24 -9.52 3.07
C GLY A 412 43.20 -9.13 4.21
N SER A 413 43.48 -7.83 4.38
CA SER A 413 44.29 -7.33 5.51
C SER A 413 43.58 -6.22 6.27
#